data_625ec45214ea594f0becae123b447538
#
_entry.id   625ec45214ea594f0becae123b447538
#
_cell.length_a   1.000
_cell.length_b   1.000
_cell.length_c   1.000
_cell.angle_alpha   90.00
_cell.angle_beta   90.00
_cell.angle_gamma   90.00
#
_symmetry.space_group_name_H-M   'P 1'
#
loop_
_entity.id
_entity.type
_entity.pdbx_description
1 polymer ?
#
loop_
_entity_poly.entity_id
_entity_poly.type
_entity_poly.pdbx_seq_one_letter_code
_entity_poly.pdbx_strand_id
1 'polypeptide(L)'
;MTLSARHGRRAFLGGAILTTVAGAALGQPIAMQGLGQGLGVPPPHKPPPRPSALIAAAALDAEIDYAVFDTSGTLLEARGGDKLVAPASTLKVLTSLYALDRLGPDVRFKTRILRAGDDLLLVGGGDPTLDSDGLAELAAQSAAAWTGEAPKRFLVYGGALPAIEEISPEQADHLAYNPSVSGMILNFNRVHLSWQAGGEGLSLQARASKNSPAAYTIRAAAVGQGPLFSWREEGSREIWAVNRGGLGRAGSRWLPVRRPELYAGDVFQTLCRARGLVLPATAVTALLPDATTEIAVHDSAPLRNILRDMMEYSTNLTAEVVGLQTSGAGDLISSARAMQSWAESYGITELDLRDHSGMSPDTRISARAMAQVIATIGAKSDLRGLMKHVGLQDARGRAAEGDLRLFAKTGTLNFVSNLAGFGTLPGRGEVIFATFISDMARRAATEGQELPSGVITWTHRAKHLQQQLVDAWVRRYV
;
A
#
# COMPACT_ATOMS: atom_id res chain seq x y z
N MET A 1 -24.16 -19.57 -17.10
CA MET A 1 -24.32 -19.37 -15.66
C MET A 1 -22.94 -19.43 -15.04
N THR A 2 -22.29 -18.28 -14.92
CA THR A 2 -20.90 -18.15 -14.45
C THR A 2 -20.92 -17.33 -13.18
N LEU A 3 -20.77 -17.98 -12.05
CA LEU A 3 -20.56 -17.35 -10.75
C LEU A 3 -19.07 -16.97 -10.61
N SER A 4 -18.79 -15.69 -10.70
CA SER A 4 -17.48 -15.10 -10.41
C SER A 4 -17.23 -15.11 -8.90
N ALA A 5 -16.38 -16.00 -8.42
CA ALA A 5 -15.89 -15.99 -7.05
C ALA A 5 -14.78 -14.97 -6.89
N ARG A 6 -15.12 -13.76 -6.44
CA ARG A 6 -14.16 -12.80 -5.91
C ARG A 6 -13.79 -13.21 -4.48
N HIS A 7 -12.70 -13.93 -4.31
CA HIS A 7 -12.14 -14.19 -2.98
C HIS A 7 -11.15 -13.09 -2.60
N GLY A 8 -11.52 -12.41 -1.52
CA GLY A 8 -10.89 -11.23 -1.01
C GLY A 8 -9.50 -11.46 -0.42
N ARG A 9 -8.60 -10.54 -0.76
CA ARG A 9 -7.42 -10.24 0.04
C ARG A 9 -7.83 -9.31 1.20
N ARG A 10 -8.43 -9.87 2.23
CA ARG A 10 -8.68 -9.17 3.49
C ARG A 10 -7.90 -9.88 4.60
N ALA A 11 -6.83 -9.28 5.01
CA ALA A 11 -6.28 -9.45 6.34
C ALA A 11 -5.56 -8.16 6.71
N PHE A 12 -6.25 -7.31 7.46
CA PHE A 12 -5.82 -6.75 8.73
C PHE A 12 -6.90 -5.82 9.28
N LEU A 13 -7.32 -6.17 10.52
CA LEU A 13 -8.14 -5.47 11.50
C LEU A 13 -9.66 -5.74 11.48
N GLY A 14 -10.09 -6.41 12.56
CA GLY A 14 -11.40 -6.26 13.17
C GLY A 14 -12.40 -7.36 12.90
N GLY A 15 -12.49 -8.34 13.80
CA GLY A 15 -13.63 -9.22 13.93
C GLY A 15 -14.89 -8.42 14.26
N ALA A 16 -15.95 -8.63 13.51
CA ALA A 16 -17.30 -8.23 13.90
C ALA A 16 -18.25 -9.40 13.67
N ILE A 17 -18.95 -9.73 14.73
CA ILE A 17 -19.95 -10.81 14.84
C ILE A 17 -21.20 -10.34 14.09
N LEU A 18 -21.67 -11.16 13.13
CA LEU A 18 -22.99 -11.03 12.52
C LEU A 18 -24.03 -11.74 13.38
N THR A 19 -25.04 -11.03 13.81
CA THR A 19 -26.33 -11.58 14.21
C THR A 19 -27.38 -11.17 13.21
N THR A 20 -27.94 -12.14 12.51
CA THR A 20 -29.12 -12.00 11.66
C THR A 20 -30.38 -12.07 12.51
N VAL A 21 -31.29 -11.12 12.33
CA VAL A 21 -32.69 -11.26 12.75
C VAL A 21 -33.56 -10.95 11.54
N ALA A 22 -34.29 -11.97 11.11
CA ALA A 22 -35.38 -11.85 10.14
C ALA A 22 -36.67 -11.52 10.87
N GLY A 23 -37.39 -10.53 10.36
CA GLY A 23 -38.74 -10.20 10.84
C GLY A 23 -39.62 -9.75 9.69
N ALA A 24 -40.53 -10.62 9.28
CA ALA A 24 -41.59 -10.29 8.34
C ALA A 24 -42.74 -9.58 9.05
N ALA A 25 -43.28 -8.52 8.44
CA ALA A 25 -44.59 -7.98 8.85
C ALA A 25 -45.39 -7.59 7.62
N LEU A 26 -46.60 -8.10 7.60
CA LEU A 26 -47.64 -8.01 6.61
C LEU A 26 -48.27 -6.62 6.56
N GLY A 27 -48.69 -6.22 5.36
CA GLY A 27 -49.33 -4.95 5.11
C GLY A 27 -50.80 -4.86 5.55
N GLN A 28 -51.25 -3.63 5.79
CA GLN A 28 -52.65 -3.22 5.70
C GLN A 28 -52.75 -1.82 5.04
N PRO A 29 -53.81 -1.55 4.29
CA PRO A 29 -53.96 -0.31 3.55
C PRO A 29 -54.55 0.78 4.43
N ILE A 30 -53.99 2.00 4.37
CA ILE A 30 -54.56 3.18 5.00
C ILE A 30 -55.15 4.10 3.93
N ALA A 31 -56.36 4.48 4.19
CA ALA A 31 -57.22 5.32 3.38
C ALA A 31 -56.67 6.74 3.20
N MET A 32 -56.88 7.29 2.00
CA MET A 32 -56.68 8.71 1.71
C MET A 32 -57.70 9.58 2.46
N GLN A 33 -57.25 10.57 3.17
CA GLN A 33 -58.02 11.76 3.53
C GLN A 33 -57.18 13.03 3.34
N GLY A 34 -57.67 13.84 2.49
CA GLY A 34 -57.77 15.23 2.23
C GLY A 34 -56.70 16.23 2.68
N LEU A 35 -56.04 16.81 1.70
CA LEU A 35 -55.78 18.22 1.39
C LEU A 35 -55.75 19.23 2.54
N GLY A 36 -54.54 19.66 2.86
CA GLY A 36 -54.23 20.91 3.51
C GLY A 36 -52.81 21.33 3.08
N GLN A 37 -52.72 22.01 1.93
CA GLN A 37 -51.47 22.56 1.45
C GLN A 37 -51.09 23.82 2.22
N GLY A 38 -50.29 23.68 3.24
CA GLY A 38 -49.35 24.73 3.62
C GLY A 38 -48.01 24.44 2.92
N LEU A 39 -47.67 25.20 1.89
CA LEU A 39 -46.30 25.29 1.40
C LEU A 39 -45.43 25.91 2.52
N GLY A 40 -45.10 25.11 3.51
CA GLY A 40 -44.13 25.49 4.52
C GLY A 40 -42.78 25.71 3.80
N VAL A 41 -42.32 26.95 3.82
CA VAL A 41 -40.92 27.28 3.49
C VAL A 41 -40.05 26.32 4.31
N PRO A 42 -39.20 25.50 3.69
CA PRO A 42 -38.33 24.63 4.45
C PRO A 42 -37.56 25.46 5.48
N PRO A 43 -37.41 25.00 6.73
CA PRO A 43 -36.71 25.76 7.75
C PRO A 43 -35.34 26.14 7.22
N PRO A 44 -34.88 27.39 7.50
CA PRO A 44 -33.58 27.84 6.99
C PRO A 44 -32.51 26.83 7.43
N HIS A 45 -31.78 26.28 6.45
CA HIS A 45 -30.72 25.33 6.73
C HIS A 45 -29.74 25.98 7.69
N LYS A 46 -29.55 25.34 8.86
CA LYS A 46 -28.53 25.78 9.82
C LYS A 46 -27.19 25.85 9.11
N PRO A 47 -26.48 26.98 9.18
CA PRO A 47 -25.19 27.10 8.49
C PRO A 47 -24.24 25.98 8.94
N PRO A 48 -23.42 25.42 8.04
CA PRO A 48 -22.48 24.34 8.40
C PRO A 48 -21.55 24.82 9.52
N PRO A 49 -21.17 23.93 10.45
CA PRO A 49 -20.28 24.30 11.55
C PRO A 49 -18.95 24.82 10.98
N ARG A 50 -18.34 25.77 11.68
CA ARG A 50 -17.02 26.27 11.31
C ARG A 50 -15.96 25.19 11.61
N PRO A 51 -14.94 25.01 10.78
CA PRO A 51 -13.84 24.07 11.04
C PRO A 51 -13.22 24.23 12.44
N SER A 52 -13.02 25.48 12.92
CA SER A 52 -12.53 25.75 14.26
C SER A 52 -13.42 25.20 15.39
N ALA A 53 -14.74 25.23 15.20
CA ALA A 53 -15.67 24.66 16.17
C ALA A 53 -15.64 23.14 16.17
N LEU A 54 -15.50 22.49 15.00
CA LEU A 54 -15.34 21.03 14.88
C LEU A 54 -14.05 20.56 15.54
N ILE A 55 -12.95 21.29 15.33
CA ILE A 55 -11.64 21.01 15.94
C ILE A 55 -11.74 21.11 17.47
N ALA A 56 -12.36 22.18 17.98
CA ALA A 56 -12.56 22.35 19.42
C ALA A 56 -13.43 21.24 20.03
N ALA A 57 -14.53 20.87 19.34
CA ALA A 57 -15.44 19.82 19.78
C ALA A 57 -14.80 18.42 19.76
N ALA A 58 -13.88 18.16 18.81
CA ALA A 58 -13.16 16.91 18.75
C ALA A 58 -12.29 16.67 19.99
N ALA A 59 -11.87 17.73 20.70
CA ALA A 59 -11.02 17.67 21.89
C ALA A 59 -9.84 16.68 21.71
N LEU A 60 -9.25 16.68 20.53
CA LEU A 60 -8.11 15.85 20.16
C LEU A 60 -6.84 16.64 20.47
N ASP A 61 -6.01 16.11 21.38
CA ASP A 61 -4.70 16.66 21.63
C ASP A 61 -3.81 16.31 20.44
N ALA A 62 -3.77 17.22 19.46
CA ALA A 62 -3.09 17.02 18.20
C ALA A 62 -2.90 18.36 17.46
N GLU A 63 -1.88 18.41 16.65
CA GLU A 63 -1.72 19.42 15.63
C GLU A 63 -2.58 19.05 14.41
N ILE A 64 -3.28 20.05 13.86
CA ILE A 64 -4.23 19.84 12.75
C ILE A 64 -3.93 20.89 11.69
N ASP A 65 -3.36 20.43 10.59
CA ASP A 65 -3.00 21.22 9.42
C ASP A 65 -3.86 20.79 8.23
N TYR A 66 -4.35 21.77 7.46
CA TYR A 66 -5.14 21.47 6.27
C TYR A 66 -5.08 22.58 5.22
N ALA A 67 -5.40 22.20 3.99
CA ALA A 67 -5.70 23.11 2.91
C ALA A 67 -6.83 22.55 2.05
N VAL A 68 -7.70 23.44 1.56
CA VAL A 68 -8.87 23.11 0.75
C VAL A 68 -8.88 23.98 -0.49
N PHE A 69 -9.08 23.37 -1.62
CA PHE A 69 -9.17 24.03 -2.93
C PHE A 69 -10.51 23.70 -3.59
N ASP A 70 -10.94 24.57 -4.47
CA ASP A 70 -11.99 24.24 -5.43
C ASP A 70 -11.40 23.46 -6.63
N THR A 71 -12.26 23.00 -7.52
CA THR A 71 -11.88 22.27 -8.74
C THR A 71 -11.17 23.14 -9.79
N SER A 72 -11.17 24.48 -9.63
CA SER A 72 -10.42 25.41 -10.47
C SER A 72 -8.96 25.58 -10.01
N GLY A 73 -8.62 25.05 -8.82
CA GLY A 73 -7.32 25.22 -8.19
C GLY A 73 -7.20 26.48 -7.33
N THR A 74 -8.33 27.12 -6.98
CA THR A 74 -8.35 28.27 -6.07
C THR A 74 -8.33 27.78 -4.62
N LEU A 75 -7.44 28.32 -3.79
CA LEU A 75 -7.40 28.03 -2.36
C LEU A 75 -8.62 28.66 -1.67
N LEU A 76 -9.43 27.84 -1.01
CA LEU A 76 -10.64 28.24 -0.30
C LEU A 76 -10.39 28.51 1.19
N GLU A 77 -9.66 27.62 1.84
CA GLU A 77 -9.34 27.71 3.27
C GLU A 77 -8.05 26.94 3.59
N ALA A 78 -7.27 27.42 4.56
CA ALA A 78 -6.12 26.71 5.09
C ALA A 78 -5.93 27.01 6.58
N ARG A 79 -5.32 26.05 7.28
CA ARG A 79 -4.83 26.18 8.65
C ARG A 79 -3.49 25.44 8.73
N GLY A 80 -2.41 26.12 9.16
CA GLY A 80 -1.08 25.52 9.17
C GLY A 80 -0.65 24.98 7.79
N GLY A 81 -1.29 25.49 6.72
CA GLY A 81 -1.22 24.90 5.38
C GLY A 81 0.17 24.78 4.81
N ASP A 82 1.09 25.67 5.18
CA ASP A 82 2.48 25.72 4.70
C ASP A 82 3.48 24.98 5.60
N LYS A 83 2.99 24.42 6.72
CA LYS A 83 3.84 23.68 7.64
C LYS A 83 4.28 22.35 7.04
N LEU A 84 5.57 22.07 7.10
CA LEU A 84 6.14 20.79 6.68
C LEU A 84 5.91 19.72 7.74
N VAL A 85 5.12 18.71 7.41
CA VAL A 85 4.76 17.59 8.29
C VAL A 85 4.95 16.25 7.60
N ALA A 86 4.96 15.16 8.37
CA ALA A 86 5.08 13.80 7.83
C ALA A 86 3.79 13.42 7.04
N PRO A 87 3.87 13.16 5.73
CA PRO A 87 2.72 12.81 4.92
C PRO A 87 2.18 11.41 5.20
N ALA A 88 2.98 10.52 5.75
CA ALA A 88 2.69 9.10 5.75
C ALA A 88 2.28 8.65 4.33
N SER A 89 1.44 7.63 4.22
CA SER A 89 1.06 7.08 2.91
C SER A 89 0.26 8.01 1.98
N THR A 90 -0.08 9.25 2.38
CA THR A 90 -0.63 10.22 1.42
C THR A 90 0.40 10.63 0.36
N LEU A 91 1.71 10.48 0.63
CA LEU A 91 2.77 10.72 -0.35
C LEU A 91 2.58 9.91 -1.64
N LYS A 92 1.95 8.74 -1.57
CA LYS A 92 1.68 7.88 -2.74
C LYS A 92 0.81 8.56 -3.80
N VAL A 93 0.11 9.64 -3.45
CA VAL A 93 -0.59 10.50 -4.42
C VAL A 93 0.43 11.14 -5.36
N LEU A 94 1.47 11.76 -4.79
CA LEU A 94 2.54 12.39 -5.55
C LEU A 94 3.30 11.37 -6.39
N THR A 95 3.65 10.22 -5.79
CA THR A 95 4.31 9.11 -6.48
C THR A 95 3.50 8.61 -7.69
N SER A 96 2.17 8.48 -7.52
CA SER A 96 1.29 8.05 -8.61
C SER A 96 1.26 9.06 -9.76
N LEU A 97 1.17 10.34 -9.45
CA LEU A 97 1.15 11.39 -10.46
C LEU A 97 2.49 11.51 -11.19
N TYR A 98 3.60 11.42 -10.45
CA TYR A 98 4.94 11.42 -11.02
C TYR A 98 5.14 10.26 -12.00
N ALA A 99 4.71 9.05 -11.60
CA ALA A 99 4.83 7.88 -12.45
C ALA A 99 3.93 7.95 -13.70
N LEU A 100 2.70 8.42 -13.56
CA LEU A 100 1.79 8.59 -14.72
C LEU A 100 2.31 9.61 -15.71
N ASP A 101 2.88 10.72 -15.24
CA ASP A 101 3.44 11.77 -16.10
C ASP A 101 4.68 11.30 -16.85
N ARG A 102 5.57 10.56 -16.20
CA ARG A 102 6.86 10.17 -16.77
C ARG A 102 6.85 8.87 -17.55
N LEU A 103 6.09 7.88 -17.09
CA LEU A 103 6.06 6.55 -17.70
C LEU A 103 4.82 6.32 -18.56
N GLY A 104 3.73 7.01 -18.25
CA GLY A 104 2.43 6.77 -18.86
C GLY A 104 1.65 5.62 -18.22
N PRO A 105 0.30 5.60 -18.40
CA PRO A 105 -0.60 4.69 -17.69
C PRO A 105 -0.52 3.22 -18.12
N ASP A 106 -0.02 2.95 -19.33
CA ASP A 106 -0.11 1.64 -19.97
C ASP A 106 1.21 0.84 -19.92
N VAL A 107 2.28 1.45 -19.35
CA VAL A 107 3.56 0.77 -19.13
C VAL A 107 3.36 -0.51 -18.32
N ARG A 108 4.11 -1.56 -18.68
CA ARG A 108 4.17 -2.85 -18.00
C ARG A 108 5.60 -3.21 -17.66
N PHE A 109 5.79 -3.77 -16.50
CA PHE A 109 7.08 -4.30 -16.06
C PHE A 109 7.18 -5.77 -16.43
N LYS A 110 8.38 -6.21 -16.86
CA LYS A 110 8.55 -7.56 -17.40
C LYS A 110 9.45 -8.41 -16.50
N THR A 111 8.99 -9.62 -16.21
CA THR A 111 9.88 -10.68 -15.67
C THR A 111 10.13 -11.67 -16.79
N ARG A 112 11.40 -11.94 -17.08
CA ARG A 112 11.81 -12.72 -18.26
C ARG A 112 12.58 -13.96 -17.87
N ILE A 113 12.47 -14.98 -18.70
CA ILE A 113 13.35 -16.15 -18.67
C ILE A 113 14.21 -16.11 -19.92
N LEU A 114 15.51 -16.04 -19.69
CA LEU A 114 16.48 -16.03 -20.77
C LEU A 114 17.27 -17.34 -20.79
N ARG A 115 17.64 -17.79 -22.00
CA ARG A 115 18.58 -18.87 -22.22
C ARG A 115 19.90 -18.26 -22.69
N ALA A 116 21.02 -18.62 -22.06
CA ALA A 116 22.39 -18.28 -22.48
C ALA A 116 23.18 -19.58 -22.65
N GLY A 117 23.23 -20.15 -23.85
CA GLY A 117 23.78 -21.47 -24.08
C GLY A 117 23.07 -22.55 -23.27
N ASP A 118 23.73 -23.14 -22.30
CA ASP A 118 23.19 -24.16 -21.40
C ASP A 118 22.71 -23.59 -20.06
N ASP A 119 22.71 -22.27 -19.88
CA ASP A 119 22.29 -21.62 -18.67
C ASP A 119 20.85 -21.07 -18.80
N LEU A 120 20.10 -21.13 -17.70
CA LEU A 120 18.79 -20.50 -17.58
C LEU A 120 18.88 -19.33 -16.62
N LEU A 121 18.35 -18.18 -17.01
CA LEU A 121 18.30 -16.96 -16.22
C LEU A 121 16.86 -16.53 -15.94
N LEU A 122 16.55 -16.27 -14.67
CA LEU A 122 15.35 -15.56 -14.24
C LEU A 122 15.73 -14.08 -14.05
N VAL A 123 15.14 -13.20 -14.86
CA VAL A 123 15.46 -11.78 -14.91
C VAL A 123 14.28 -10.96 -14.42
N GLY A 124 14.46 -10.34 -13.26
CA GLY A 124 13.47 -9.41 -12.70
C GLY A 124 13.59 -8.02 -13.31
N GLY A 125 12.51 -7.50 -13.84
CA GLY A 125 12.43 -6.17 -14.43
C GLY A 125 11.73 -5.14 -13.51
N GLY A 126 11.65 -5.41 -12.20
CA GLY A 126 11.03 -4.50 -11.25
C GLY A 126 9.49 -4.51 -11.28
N ASP A 127 8.87 -5.65 -11.56
CA ASP A 127 7.42 -5.82 -11.40
C ASP A 127 7.07 -5.93 -9.90
N PRO A 128 6.44 -4.91 -9.29
CA PRO A 128 6.10 -4.94 -7.86
C PRO A 128 4.93 -5.88 -7.54
N THR A 129 4.30 -6.47 -8.56
CA THR A 129 3.06 -7.26 -8.42
C THR A 129 3.22 -8.74 -8.74
N LEU A 130 4.39 -9.18 -9.23
CA LEU A 130 4.66 -10.58 -9.49
C LEU A 130 4.41 -11.41 -8.23
N ASP A 131 3.55 -12.41 -8.36
CA ASP A 131 3.27 -13.37 -7.30
C ASP A 131 3.61 -14.80 -7.71
N SER A 132 3.42 -15.76 -6.80
CA SER A 132 3.70 -17.17 -7.09
C SER A 132 2.81 -17.76 -8.17
N ASP A 133 1.65 -17.16 -8.46
CA ASP A 133 0.79 -17.61 -9.56
C ASP A 133 1.39 -17.20 -10.92
N GLY A 134 1.81 -15.93 -11.07
CA GLY A 134 2.53 -15.45 -12.25
C GLY A 134 3.87 -16.18 -12.45
N LEU A 135 4.59 -16.45 -11.36
CA LEU A 135 5.84 -17.20 -11.43
C LEU A 135 5.61 -18.67 -11.84
N ALA A 136 4.47 -19.27 -11.47
CA ALA A 136 4.10 -20.62 -11.91
C ALA A 136 3.75 -20.68 -13.40
N GLU A 137 3.18 -19.62 -13.95
CA GLU A 137 2.95 -19.48 -15.40
C GLU A 137 4.28 -19.39 -16.15
N LEU A 138 5.23 -18.57 -15.67
CA LEU A 138 6.59 -18.51 -16.21
C LEU A 138 7.30 -19.88 -16.16
N ALA A 139 7.17 -20.61 -15.06
CA ALA A 139 7.74 -21.94 -14.91
C ALA A 139 7.15 -22.93 -15.93
N ALA A 140 5.87 -22.87 -16.20
CA ALA A 140 5.20 -23.70 -17.22
C ALA A 140 5.68 -23.36 -18.63
N GLN A 141 5.78 -22.07 -18.98
CA GLN A 141 6.30 -21.61 -20.27
C GLN A 141 7.77 -22.04 -20.44
N SER A 142 8.60 -21.88 -19.39
CA SER A 142 10.01 -22.27 -19.41
C SER A 142 10.19 -23.77 -19.62
N ALA A 143 9.42 -24.61 -18.94
CA ALA A 143 9.48 -26.06 -19.09
C ALA A 143 9.06 -26.51 -20.49
N ALA A 144 8.10 -25.83 -21.10
CA ALA A 144 7.66 -26.12 -22.48
C ALA A 144 8.68 -25.66 -23.54
N ALA A 145 9.36 -24.53 -23.30
CA ALA A 145 10.33 -23.95 -24.24
C ALA A 145 11.75 -24.51 -24.13
N TRP A 146 12.11 -25.05 -22.97
CA TRP A 146 13.45 -25.60 -22.76
C TRP A 146 13.57 -26.98 -23.44
N THR A 147 14.47 -27.10 -24.39
CA THR A 147 14.75 -28.35 -25.11
C THR A 147 16.17 -28.80 -24.86
N GLY A 148 16.39 -30.12 -24.85
CA GLY A 148 17.68 -30.73 -24.63
C GLY A 148 17.96 -31.14 -23.17
N GLU A 149 19.22 -31.15 -22.76
CA GLU A 149 19.64 -31.50 -21.41
C GLU A 149 19.17 -30.41 -20.39
N ALA A 150 19.12 -30.80 -19.12
CA ALA A 150 18.81 -29.83 -18.06
C ALA A 150 19.82 -28.66 -18.03
N PRO A 151 19.40 -27.46 -17.62
CA PRO A 151 20.31 -26.32 -17.53
C PRO A 151 21.53 -26.63 -16.66
N LYS A 152 22.71 -26.17 -17.08
CA LYS A 152 23.95 -26.33 -16.31
C LYS A 152 24.04 -25.36 -15.12
N ARG A 153 23.55 -24.13 -15.29
CA ARG A 153 23.44 -23.14 -14.22
C ARG A 153 22.02 -22.53 -14.24
N PHE A 154 21.56 -22.18 -13.07
CA PHE A 154 20.35 -21.37 -12.89
C PHE A 154 20.71 -20.07 -12.18
N LEU A 155 20.57 -18.96 -12.87
CA LEU A 155 20.98 -17.63 -12.42
C LEU A 155 19.76 -16.74 -12.23
N VAL A 156 19.80 -15.88 -11.21
CA VAL A 156 18.76 -14.86 -10.97
C VAL A 156 19.42 -13.49 -11.02
N TYR A 157 18.82 -12.59 -11.81
CA TYR A 157 19.25 -11.21 -11.98
C TYR A 157 18.19 -10.24 -11.47
N GLY A 158 18.58 -9.39 -10.51
CA GLY A 158 17.74 -8.34 -9.93
C GLY A 158 18.21 -6.91 -10.24
N GLY A 159 19.22 -6.76 -11.12
CA GLY A 159 19.90 -5.47 -11.35
C GLY A 159 19.11 -4.43 -12.16
N ALA A 160 17.83 -4.65 -12.45
CA ALA A 160 16.97 -3.62 -13.05
C ALA A 160 16.67 -2.47 -12.08
N LEU A 161 16.81 -2.68 -10.78
CA LEU A 161 16.70 -1.69 -9.70
C LEU A 161 17.90 -1.85 -8.74
N PRO A 162 18.23 -0.82 -7.96
CA PRO A 162 19.23 -0.94 -6.90
C PRO A 162 18.78 -1.98 -5.86
N ALA A 163 19.75 -2.72 -5.31
CA ALA A 163 19.53 -3.60 -4.18
C ALA A 163 19.51 -2.79 -2.89
N ILE A 164 18.35 -2.75 -2.22
CA ILE A 164 18.12 -2.04 -0.97
C ILE A 164 17.61 -3.04 0.05
N GLU A 165 18.30 -3.18 1.17
CA GLU A 165 18.01 -4.21 2.18
C GLU A 165 16.63 -4.02 2.83
N GLU A 166 16.26 -2.77 3.09
CA GLU A 166 14.97 -2.38 3.65
C GLU A 166 14.62 -0.93 3.30
N ILE A 167 13.33 -0.62 3.24
CA ILE A 167 12.85 0.71 2.83
C ILE A 167 13.19 1.77 3.90
N SER A 168 13.09 1.42 5.19
CA SER A 168 13.31 2.32 6.33
C SER A 168 14.03 1.57 7.46
N PRO A 169 15.33 1.85 7.67
CA PRO A 169 16.14 1.18 8.69
C PRO A 169 15.69 1.42 10.13
N GLU A 170 14.89 2.44 10.39
CA GLU A 170 14.36 2.76 11.72
C GLU A 170 13.18 1.86 12.13
N GLN A 171 12.67 1.07 11.19
CA GLN A 171 11.58 0.15 11.46
C GLN A 171 12.09 -1.19 11.99
N ALA A 172 11.26 -1.90 12.75
CA ALA A 172 11.62 -3.23 13.20
C ALA A 172 11.71 -4.23 12.03
N ASP A 173 12.72 -5.08 12.04
CA ASP A 173 13.06 -6.03 10.96
C ASP A 173 11.91 -6.92 10.49
N HIS A 174 10.99 -7.26 11.38
CA HIS A 174 9.90 -8.19 11.11
C HIS A 174 8.65 -7.56 10.47
N LEU A 175 8.66 -6.27 10.21
CA LEU A 175 7.49 -5.58 9.67
C LEU A 175 7.36 -5.83 8.17
N ALA A 176 6.34 -6.56 7.79
CA ALA A 176 6.11 -6.98 6.41
C ALA A 176 5.92 -5.84 5.40
N TYR A 177 5.70 -4.62 5.86
CA TYR A 177 5.60 -3.43 5.04
C TYR A 177 6.95 -2.72 4.81
N ASN A 178 8.05 -3.29 5.37
CA ASN A 178 9.43 -2.83 5.22
C ASN A 178 10.34 -3.92 4.61
N PRO A 179 10.01 -4.48 3.42
CA PRO A 179 10.83 -5.49 2.78
C PRO A 179 12.01 -4.87 2.03
N SER A 180 12.90 -5.73 1.51
CA SER A 180 13.95 -5.32 0.58
C SER A 180 13.37 -4.87 -0.77
N VAL A 181 14.15 -4.04 -1.50
CA VAL A 181 13.87 -3.61 -2.88
C VAL A 181 14.94 -4.16 -3.80
N SER A 182 14.52 -4.66 -4.96
CA SER A 182 15.39 -5.19 -6.01
C SER A 182 14.60 -5.22 -7.32
N GLY A 183 15.26 -5.39 -8.46
CA GLY A 183 14.57 -5.68 -9.72
C GLY A 183 13.85 -7.02 -9.71
N MET A 184 14.27 -7.99 -8.88
CA MET A 184 13.57 -9.26 -8.68
C MET A 184 12.66 -9.18 -7.47
N ILE A 185 11.36 -9.25 -7.70
CA ILE A 185 10.33 -9.14 -6.66
C ILE A 185 9.40 -10.34 -6.77
N LEU A 186 9.04 -10.92 -5.63
CA LEU A 186 8.05 -11.98 -5.55
C LEU A 186 7.16 -11.80 -4.31
N ASN A 187 5.83 -11.83 -4.48
CA ASN A 187 4.85 -11.69 -3.39
C ASN A 187 5.11 -10.44 -2.52
N PHE A 188 5.46 -9.30 -3.14
CA PHE A 188 5.88 -8.06 -2.47
C PHE A 188 7.12 -8.24 -1.57
N ASN A 189 8.03 -9.13 -1.92
CA ASN A 189 9.18 -9.54 -1.10
C ASN A 189 8.79 -9.88 0.34
N ARG A 190 7.76 -10.73 0.46
CA ARG A 190 7.23 -11.23 1.73
C ARG A 190 7.02 -12.73 1.66
N VAL A 191 7.24 -13.39 2.80
CA VAL A 191 6.96 -14.79 3.02
C VAL A 191 5.90 -14.97 4.11
N HIS A 192 4.99 -15.92 3.92
CA HIS A 192 3.91 -16.17 4.86
C HIS A 192 4.34 -17.21 5.89
N LEU A 193 4.53 -16.76 7.14
CA LEU A 193 4.75 -17.62 8.29
C LEU A 193 3.39 -18.04 8.87
N SER A 194 3.22 -19.33 9.15
CA SER A 194 2.10 -19.87 9.94
C SER A 194 2.61 -20.77 11.05
N TRP A 195 1.84 -20.85 12.16
CA TRP A 195 2.13 -21.71 13.30
C TRP A 195 0.85 -22.29 13.89
N GLN A 196 0.98 -23.45 14.54
CA GLN A 196 -0.08 -24.14 15.25
C GLN A 196 0.29 -24.37 16.72
N ALA A 197 -0.69 -24.75 17.53
CA ALA A 197 -0.53 -25.02 18.95
C ALA A 197 0.62 -26.01 19.20
N GLY A 198 1.49 -25.70 20.17
CA GLY A 198 2.65 -26.52 20.52
C GLY A 198 3.96 -26.13 19.85
N GLY A 199 3.97 -25.23 18.87
CA GLY A 199 5.19 -24.69 18.26
C GLY A 199 5.98 -25.67 17.38
N GLU A 200 5.47 -26.88 17.13
CA GLU A 200 6.14 -27.89 16.30
C GLU A 200 5.90 -27.73 14.79
N GLY A 201 5.21 -26.70 14.37
CA GLY A 201 4.84 -26.50 12.97
C GLY A 201 5.00 -25.05 12.51
N LEU A 202 6.23 -24.50 12.50
CA LEU A 202 6.49 -23.27 11.78
C LEU A 202 6.59 -23.58 10.29
N SER A 203 5.71 -22.98 9.46
CA SER A 203 5.71 -23.16 8.01
C SER A 203 5.90 -21.81 7.32
N LEU A 204 6.79 -21.77 6.35
CA LEU A 204 7.04 -20.60 5.49
C LEU A 204 6.66 -20.93 4.05
N GLN A 205 5.80 -20.11 3.47
CA GLN A 205 5.29 -20.29 2.12
C GLN A 205 5.34 -19.00 1.30
N ALA A 206 5.71 -19.14 0.04
CA ALA A 206 5.53 -18.10 -0.98
C ALA A 206 4.06 -18.11 -1.44
N ARG A 207 3.19 -17.51 -0.60
CA ARG A 207 1.74 -17.67 -0.72
C ARG A 207 1.13 -16.70 -1.74
N ALA A 208 0.45 -17.26 -2.75
CA ALA A 208 -0.42 -16.55 -3.66
C ALA A 208 -1.85 -17.14 -3.62
N SER A 209 -2.67 -16.83 -4.60
CA SER A 209 -4.08 -17.24 -4.64
C SER A 209 -4.23 -18.76 -4.91
N LYS A 210 -3.47 -19.28 -5.89
CA LYS A 210 -3.54 -20.67 -6.35
C LYS A 210 -2.33 -21.47 -5.92
N ASN A 211 -1.14 -20.85 -5.91
CA ASN A 211 0.12 -21.50 -5.63
C ASN A 211 0.71 -20.98 -4.31
N SER A 212 1.16 -21.88 -3.47
CA SER A 212 1.79 -21.56 -2.19
C SER A 212 2.97 -22.51 -1.92
N PRO A 213 4.01 -22.50 -2.78
CA PRO A 213 5.16 -23.37 -2.59
C PRO A 213 5.92 -23.01 -1.32
N ALA A 214 6.62 -24.02 -0.75
CA ALA A 214 7.53 -23.76 0.37
C ALA A 214 8.69 -22.88 -0.08
N ALA A 215 9.17 -22.01 0.81
CA ALA A 215 10.37 -21.22 0.61
C ALA A 215 11.52 -21.87 1.41
N TYR A 216 12.46 -22.52 0.73
CA TYR A 216 13.55 -23.27 1.39
C TYR A 216 14.77 -22.41 1.72
N THR A 217 14.95 -21.29 1.04
CA THR A 217 15.98 -20.28 1.33
C THR A 217 15.68 -19.47 2.57
N ILE A 218 14.42 -19.47 3.04
CA ILE A 218 13.99 -18.80 4.26
C ILE A 218 13.54 -19.84 5.26
N ARG A 219 14.05 -19.79 6.49
CA ARG A 219 13.70 -20.71 7.56
C ARG A 219 13.16 -19.99 8.77
N ALA A 220 12.21 -20.60 9.46
CA ALA A 220 11.78 -20.19 10.80
C ALA A 220 12.31 -21.17 11.82
N ALA A 221 12.97 -20.65 12.85
CA ALA A 221 13.47 -21.42 13.98
C ALA A 221 12.79 -20.95 15.26
N ALA A 222 12.14 -21.88 15.97
CA ALA A 222 11.54 -21.57 17.26
C ALA A 222 12.63 -21.43 18.33
N VAL A 223 12.58 -20.32 19.10
CA VAL A 223 13.48 -20.05 20.22
C VAL A 223 12.69 -19.82 21.51
N GLY A 224 13.34 -20.02 22.66
CA GLY A 224 12.70 -19.87 23.96
C GLY A 224 12.82 -18.47 24.59
N GLN A 225 13.71 -17.63 24.07
CA GLN A 225 14.02 -16.30 24.61
C GLN A 225 14.33 -15.31 23.48
N GLY A 226 14.32 -14.01 23.79
CA GLY A 226 14.61 -12.93 22.87
C GLY A 226 13.36 -12.21 22.35
N PRO A 227 13.51 -11.30 21.36
CA PRO A 227 12.39 -10.63 20.72
C PRO A 227 11.41 -11.62 20.09
N LEU A 228 10.15 -11.20 19.89
CA LEU A 228 9.13 -12.05 19.28
C LEU A 228 9.57 -12.59 17.91
N PHE A 229 10.20 -11.74 17.11
CA PHE A 229 10.83 -12.09 15.84
C PHE A 229 12.22 -11.43 15.79
N SER A 230 13.20 -12.16 15.32
CA SER A 230 14.51 -11.60 14.97
C SER A 230 15.05 -12.29 13.74
N TRP A 231 15.76 -11.53 12.93
CA TRP A 231 16.32 -11.99 11.67
C TRP A 231 17.84 -12.13 11.76
N ARG A 232 18.39 -13.11 11.04
CA ARG A 232 19.81 -13.24 10.79
C ARG A 232 20.05 -13.95 9.46
N GLU A 233 21.21 -13.70 8.88
CA GLU A 233 21.72 -14.41 7.74
C GLU A 233 22.55 -15.62 8.17
N GLU A 234 22.43 -16.74 7.44
CA GLU A 234 23.23 -17.95 7.65
C GLU A 234 23.58 -18.58 6.30
N GLY A 235 24.75 -18.22 5.75
CA GLY A 235 25.16 -18.62 4.41
C GLY A 235 24.24 -18.07 3.34
N SER A 236 23.60 -18.95 2.56
CA SER A 236 22.63 -18.56 1.53
C SER A 236 21.18 -18.51 2.04
N ARG A 237 20.95 -18.55 3.35
CA ARG A 237 19.62 -18.63 3.95
C ARG A 237 19.33 -17.46 4.87
N GLU A 238 18.07 -17.09 4.90
CA GLU A 238 17.51 -16.20 5.90
C GLU A 238 16.89 -17.02 7.03
N ILE A 239 17.21 -16.68 8.28
CA ILE A 239 16.70 -17.38 9.45
C ILE A 239 15.88 -16.39 10.29
N TRP A 240 14.60 -16.65 10.40
CA TRP A 240 13.71 -15.98 11.34
C TRP A 240 13.64 -16.76 12.65
N ALA A 241 14.25 -16.23 13.70
CA ALA A 241 14.06 -16.77 15.05
C ALA A 241 12.73 -16.26 15.60
N VAL A 242 11.89 -17.19 16.06
CA VAL A 242 10.52 -16.93 16.52
C VAL A 242 10.40 -17.34 17.98
N ASN A 243 10.19 -16.38 18.88
CA ASN A 243 10.06 -16.63 20.31
C ASN A 243 8.70 -17.28 20.61
N ARG A 244 8.72 -18.55 21.03
CA ARG A 244 7.52 -19.33 21.37
C ARG A 244 6.69 -18.73 22.48
N GLY A 245 7.32 -18.10 23.47
CA GLY A 245 6.65 -17.53 24.64
C GLY A 245 5.72 -16.35 24.29
N GLY A 246 5.97 -15.68 23.16
CA GLY A 246 5.15 -14.56 22.68
C GLY A 246 4.11 -14.95 21.61
N LEU A 247 4.14 -16.20 21.11
CA LEU A 247 3.17 -16.68 20.13
C LEU A 247 1.89 -17.16 20.82
N GLY A 248 0.74 -16.77 20.26
CA GLY A 248 -0.55 -17.41 20.61
C GLY A 248 -0.62 -18.87 20.16
N ARG A 249 -1.74 -19.55 20.47
CA ARG A 249 -1.93 -20.97 20.15
C ARG A 249 -1.78 -21.30 18.68
N ALA A 250 -2.31 -20.48 17.81
CA ALA A 250 -2.18 -20.61 16.37
C ALA A 250 -2.27 -19.23 15.74
N GLY A 251 -1.66 -19.06 14.58
CA GLY A 251 -1.72 -17.80 13.86
C GLY A 251 -0.89 -17.81 12.60
N SER A 252 -0.86 -16.66 11.97
CA SER A 252 0.00 -16.43 10.81
C SER A 252 0.40 -14.98 10.71
N ARG A 253 1.52 -14.74 10.03
CA ARG A 253 2.07 -13.42 9.79
C ARG A 253 2.85 -13.41 8.49
N TRP A 254 2.84 -12.28 7.80
CA TRP A 254 3.82 -12.02 6.76
C TRP A 254 5.11 -11.50 7.38
N LEU A 255 6.24 -12.02 6.91
CA LEU A 255 7.58 -11.53 7.23
C LEU A 255 8.23 -10.97 5.97
N PRO A 256 9.06 -9.93 6.05
CA PRO A 256 9.79 -9.43 4.90
C PRO A 256 10.88 -10.41 4.48
N VAL A 257 11.23 -10.37 3.20
CA VAL A 257 12.35 -11.08 2.61
C VAL A 257 13.48 -10.09 2.41
N ARG A 258 14.71 -10.46 2.76
CA ARG A 258 15.91 -9.63 2.63
C ARG A 258 16.78 -10.00 1.41
N ARG A 259 16.60 -11.20 0.87
CA ARG A 259 17.34 -11.71 -0.30
C ARG A 259 16.38 -12.15 -1.40
N PRO A 260 15.74 -11.19 -2.08
CA PRO A 260 14.62 -11.46 -2.99
C PRO A 260 14.99 -12.33 -4.19
N GLU A 261 16.23 -12.22 -4.72
CA GLU A 261 16.71 -13.04 -5.83
C GLU A 261 16.77 -14.52 -5.44
N LEU A 262 17.32 -14.83 -4.27
CA LEU A 262 17.40 -16.21 -3.78
C LEU A 262 16.03 -16.78 -3.48
N TYR A 263 15.15 -15.96 -2.89
CA TYR A 263 13.77 -16.33 -2.60
C TYR A 263 12.98 -16.64 -3.88
N ALA A 264 13.01 -15.75 -4.85
CA ALA A 264 12.33 -15.95 -6.13
C ALA A 264 12.90 -17.14 -6.91
N GLY A 265 14.21 -17.29 -6.91
CA GLY A 265 14.89 -18.42 -7.56
C GLY A 265 14.53 -19.77 -6.95
N ASP A 266 14.51 -19.88 -5.62
CA ASP A 266 14.10 -21.08 -4.89
C ASP A 266 12.64 -21.49 -5.21
N VAL A 267 11.73 -20.50 -5.18
CA VAL A 267 10.33 -20.71 -5.52
C VAL A 267 10.18 -21.14 -6.99
N PHE A 268 10.87 -20.46 -7.90
CA PHE A 268 10.84 -20.80 -9.33
C PHE A 268 11.40 -22.20 -9.60
N GLN A 269 12.49 -22.58 -8.95
CA GLN A 269 13.07 -23.94 -9.03
C GLN A 269 12.04 -25.00 -8.62
N THR A 270 11.31 -24.75 -7.55
CA THR A 270 10.25 -25.64 -7.07
C THR A 270 9.10 -25.77 -8.07
N LEU A 271 8.68 -24.66 -8.66
CA LEU A 271 7.62 -24.60 -9.67
C LEU A 271 8.01 -25.27 -10.98
N CYS A 272 9.26 -25.07 -11.44
CA CYS A 272 9.83 -25.73 -12.61
C CYS A 272 9.91 -27.26 -12.44
N ARG A 273 10.35 -27.73 -11.27
CA ARG A 273 10.39 -29.17 -10.94
C ARG A 273 9.01 -29.81 -11.04
N ALA A 274 7.97 -29.12 -10.59
CA ALA A 274 6.58 -29.60 -10.71
C ALA A 274 6.10 -29.69 -12.19
N ARG A 275 6.86 -29.08 -13.12
CA ARG A 275 6.61 -29.14 -14.57
C ARG A 275 7.62 -30.03 -15.32
N GLY A 276 8.49 -30.76 -14.60
CA GLY A 276 9.47 -31.66 -15.17
C GLY A 276 10.79 -31.00 -15.56
N LEU A 277 10.97 -29.69 -15.39
CA LEU A 277 12.22 -28.98 -15.61
C LEU A 277 13.01 -28.91 -14.29
N VAL A 278 14.08 -29.69 -14.20
CA VAL A 278 14.95 -29.71 -13.01
C VAL A 278 16.05 -28.66 -13.20
N LEU A 279 16.04 -27.66 -12.31
CA LEU A 279 17.04 -26.59 -12.29
C LEU A 279 18.12 -26.87 -11.24
N PRO A 280 19.39 -26.50 -11.50
CA PRO A 280 20.45 -26.51 -10.48
C PRO A 280 20.16 -25.55 -9.32
N ALA A 281 21.03 -25.52 -8.31
CA ALA A 281 20.94 -24.56 -7.22
C ALA A 281 20.95 -23.12 -7.75
N THR A 282 20.09 -22.29 -7.17
CA THR A 282 19.99 -20.87 -7.52
C THR A 282 21.29 -20.13 -7.20
N ALA A 283 21.80 -19.37 -8.17
CA ALA A 283 22.90 -18.43 -7.99
C ALA A 283 22.46 -17.03 -8.42
N VAL A 284 22.89 -16.01 -7.70
CA VAL A 284 22.61 -14.59 -8.06
C VAL A 284 23.71 -14.10 -8.99
N THR A 285 23.33 -13.37 -10.03
CA THR A 285 24.30 -12.72 -10.95
C THR A 285 24.10 -11.21 -10.96
N ALA A 286 25.21 -10.48 -11.01
CA ALA A 286 25.20 -9.02 -11.15
C ALA A 286 25.17 -8.56 -12.62
N LEU A 287 25.43 -9.47 -13.56
CA LEU A 287 25.53 -9.15 -14.98
C LEU A 287 24.70 -10.13 -15.81
N LEU A 288 24.11 -9.62 -16.88
CA LEU A 288 23.50 -10.46 -17.91
C LEU A 288 24.55 -10.83 -18.96
N PRO A 289 24.56 -12.09 -19.47
CA PRO A 289 25.39 -12.46 -20.60
C PRO A 289 25.02 -11.68 -21.88
N ASP A 290 25.99 -11.40 -22.73
CA ASP A 290 25.77 -10.64 -23.97
C ASP A 290 24.85 -11.39 -24.96
N ALA A 291 24.99 -12.71 -25.04
CA ALA A 291 24.21 -13.55 -25.94
C ALA A 291 23.12 -14.30 -25.17
N THR A 292 21.90 -13.85 -25.29
CA THR A 292 20.74 -14.48 -24.65
C THR A 292 19.56 -14.59 -25.61
N THR A 293 18.70 -15.58 -25.38
CA THR A 293 17.41 -15.73 -26.08
C THR A 293 16.30 -15.73 -25.03
N GLU A 294 15.31 -14.88 -25.20
CA GLU A 294 14.11 -14.89 -24.35
C GLU A 294 13.25 -16.12 -24.70
N ILE A 295 12.96 -16.95 -23.69
CA ILE A 295 12.17 -18.18 -23.86
C ILE A 295 10.82 -18.12 -23.15
N ALA A 296 10.65 -17.20 -22.19
CA ALA A 296 9.39 -16.94 -21.55
C ALA A 296 9.36 -15.50 -20.99
N VAL A 297 8.18 -14.93 -20.91
CA VAL A 297 7.96 -13.58 -20.36
C VAL A 297 6.65 -13.50 -19.59
N HIS A 298 6.67 -12.78 -18.50
CA HIS A 298 5.50 -12.34 -17.75
C HIS A 298 5.44 -10.82 -17.77
N ASP A 299 4.32 -10.29 -18.25
CA ASP A 299 4.02 -8.86 -18.22
C ASP A 299 3.15 -8.54 -17.00
N SER A 300 3.52 -7.54 -16.24
CA SER A 300 2.67 -7.01 -15.16
C SER A 300 1.32 -6.50 -15.71
N ALA A 301 0.38 -6.20 -14.81
CA ALA A 301 -0.74 -5.33 -15.15
C ALA A 301 -0.23 -3.95 -15.64
N PRO A 302 -1.04 -3.17 -16.42
CA PRO A 302 -0.69 -1.79 -16.74
C PRO A 302 -0.43 -0.95 -15.50
N LEU A 303 0.48 0.03 -15.59
CA LEU A 303 0.88 0.89 -14.47
C LEU A 303 -0.33 1.51 -13.76
N ARG A 304 -1.35 1.97 -14.49
CA ARG A 304 -2.59 2.50 -13.87
C ARG A 304 -3.25 1.52 -12.88
N ASN A 305 -3.24 0.23 -13.19
CA ASN A 305 -3.82 -0.79 -12.32
C ASN A 305 -2.94 -1.04 -11.09
N ILE A 306 -1.62 -1.06 -11.29
CA ILE A 306 -0.63 -1.16 -10.21
C ILE A 306 -0.78 0.01 -9.24
N LEU A 307 -0.91 1.23 -9.77
CA LEU A 307 -1.08 2.44 -8.95
C LEU A 307 -2.43 2.44 -8.20
N ARG A 308 -3.51 2.01 -8.84
CA ARG A 308 -4.81 1.87 -8.16
C ARG A 308 -4.73 0.89 -6.99
N ASP A 309 -4.11 -0.27 -7.19
CA ASP A 309 -3.92 -1.26 -6.12
C ASP A 309 -2.96 -0.73 -5.03
N MET A 310 -1.91 0.00 -5.41
CA MET A 310 -1.04 0.70 -4.47
C MET A 310 -1.81 1.73 -3.62
N MET A 311 -2.70 2.50 -4.23
CA MET A 311 -3.53 3.48 -3.53
C MET A 311 -4.56 2.81 -2.61
N GLU A 312 -5.18 1.70 -3.05
CA GLU A 312 -6.17 0.94 -2.28
C GLU A 312 -5.53 0.25 -1.06
N TYR A 313 -4.45 -0.54 -1.29
CA TYR A 313 -3.81 -1.37 -0.26
C TYR A 313 -2.65 -0.68 0.44
N SER A 314 -2.24 0.49 -0.03
CA SER A 314 -1.17 1.30 0.56
C SER A 314 0.20 0.59 0.60
N THR A 315 0.56 -0.17 -0.45
CA THR A 315 1.79 -0.97 -0.48
C THR A 315 3.03 -0.08 -0.61
N ASN A 316 3.95 -0.16 0.37
CA ASN A 316 5.16 0.66 0.38
C ASN A 316 6.15 0.20 -0.70
N LEU A 317 6.40 -1.12 -0.79
CA LEU A 317 7.29 -1.66 -1.83
C LEU A 317 6.89 -1.18 -3.23
N THR A 318 5.61 -1.22 -3.56
CA THR A 318 5.13 -0.75 -4.87
C THR A 318 5.45 0.73 -5.08
N ALA A 319 5.30 1.57 -4.06
CA ALA A 319 5.60 2.99 -4.17
C ALA A 319 7.10 3.24 -4.44
N GLU A 320 7.99 2.56 -3.68
CA GLU A 320 9.44 2.71 -3.86
C GLU A 320 9.89 2.18 -5.23
N VAL A 321 9.41 1.01 -5.62
CA VAL A 321 9.74 0.39 -6.92
C VAL A 321 9.28 1.27 -8.08
N VAL A 322 8.04 1.75 -8.05
CA VAL A 322 7.51 2.64 -9.10
C VAL A 322 8.28 3.95 -9.13
N GLY A 323 8.63 4.53 -7.98
CA GLY A 323 9.44 5.75 -7.91
C GLY A 323 10.83 5.56 -8.50
N LEU A 324 11.53 4.48 -8.15
CA LEU A 324 12.84 4.11 -8.71
C LEU A 324 12.77 3.86 -10.22
N GLN A 325 11.77 3.13 -10.70
CA GLN A 325 11.55 2.93 -12.14
C GLN A 325 11.32 4.24 -12.88
N THR A 326 10.61 5.18 -12.23
CA THR A 326 10.28 6.47 -12.84
C THR A 326 11.51 7.38 -12.93
N SER A 327 12.34 7.39 -11.92
CA SER A 327 13.52 8.26 -11.84
C SER A 327 14.75 7.68 -12.53
N GLY A 328 14.89 6.35 -12.55
CA GLY A 328 16.12 5.65 -12.96
C GLY A 328 17.28 5.84 -11.98
N ALA A 329 17.03 6.33 -10.75
CA ALA A 329 18.08 6.61 -9.77
C ALA A 329 18.61 5.32 -9.09
N GLY A 330 19.84 5.39 -8.60
CA GLY A 330 20.53 4.28 -7.95
C GLY A 330 20.25 4.12 -6.45
N ASP A 331 19.44 5.00 -5.85
CA ASP A 331 19.05 4.95 -4.44
C ASP A 331 17.73 5.69 -4.19
N LEU A 332 17.09 5.45 -3.00
CA LEU A 332 15.77 6.02 -2.66
C LEU A 332 15.82 7.55 -2.52
N ILE A 333 16.87 8.09 -1.92
CA ILE A 333 16.97 9.54 -1.65
C ILE A 333 17.09 10.30 -2.97
N SER A 334 17.98 9.86 -3.85
CA SER A 334 18.15 10.46 -5.19
C SER A 334 16.87 10.34 -6.02
N SER A 335 16.17 9.20 -5.92
CA SER A 335 14.88 8.96 -6.57
C SER A 335 13.80 9.91 -6.04
N ALA A 336 13.69 10.06 -4.72
CA ALA A 336 12.73 10.97 -4.09
C ALA A 336 13.00 12.44 -4.45
N ARG A 337 14.27 12.85 -4.54
CA ARG A 337 14.65 14.19 -5.00
C ARG A 337 14.28 14.44 -6.46
N ALA A 338 14.38 13.43 -7.33
CA ALA A 338 13.91 13.57 -8.71
C ALA A 338 12.38 13.80 -8.76
N MET A 339 11.60 13.09 -7.93
CA MET A 339 10.17 13.35 -7.76
C MET A 339 9.89 14.74 -7.18
N GLN A 340 10.71 15.21 -6.22
CA GLN A 340 10.64 16.57 -5.68
C GLN A 340 10.85 17.62 -6.77
N SER A 341 11.93 17.51 -7.53
CA SER A 341 12.25 18.46 -8.61
C SER A 341 11.17 18.46 -9.69
N TRP A 342 10.55 17.30 -9.96
CA TRP A 342 9.39 17.22 -10.83
C TRP A 342 8.21 18.03 -10.27
N ALA A 343 7.87 17.89 -8.99
CA ALA A 343 6.80 18.67 -8.36
C ALA A 343 7.10 20.18 -8.35
N GLU A 344 8.35 20.55 -8.06
CA GLU A 344 8.82 21.93 -8.08
C GLU A 344 8.65 22.58 -9.48
N SER A 345 8.81 21.81 -10.56
CA SER A 345 8.57 22.30 -11.93
C SER A 345 7.11 22.70 -12.20
N TYR A 346 6.18 22.25 -11.36
CA TYR A 346 4.76 22.66 -11.35
C TYR A 346 4.45 23.73 -10.29
N GLY A 347 5.48 24.31 -9.66
CA GLY A 347 5.34 25.33 -8.63
C GLY A 347 4.93 24.81 -7.26
N ILE A 348 5.17 23.54 -6.99
CA ILE A 348 4.93 22.91 -5.67
C ILE A 348 6.25 22.90 -4.92
N THR A 349 6.42 23.73 -3.89
CA THR A 349 7.72 24.00 -3.25
C THR A 349 7.82 23.59 -1.79
N GLU A 350 6.69 23.46 -1.05
CA GLU A 350 6.72 23.13 0.38
C GLU A 350 6.79 21.61 0.58
N LEU A 351 7.93 21.01 0.19
CA LEU A 351 8.20 19.58 0.34
C LEU A 351 9.70 19.29 0.49
N ASP A 352 10.04 18.26 1.25
CA ASP A 352 11.39 17.70 1.42
C ASP A 352 11.25 16.17 1.45
N LEU A 353 11.60 15.51 0.34
CA LEU A 353 11.29 14.10 0.13
C LEU A 353 12.52 13.22 0.28
N ARG A 354 12.34 12.04 0.89
CA ARG A 354 13.37 11.02 1.10
C ARG A 354 12.97 9.65 0.58
N ASP A 355 11.68 9.44 0.30
CA ASP A 355 11.10 8.17 -0.15
C ASP A 355 9.88 8.45 -1.05
N HIS A 356 9.23 7.38 -1.52
CA HIS A 356 8.02 7.44 -2.33
C HIS A 356 6.76 6.95 -1.60
N SER A 357 6.94 6.26 -0.48
CA SER A 357 5.83 5.67 0.29
C SER A 357 5.34 6.55 1.43
N GLY A 358 6.16 7.48 1.90
CA GLY A 358 5.94 8.27 3.11
C GLY A 358 6.22 7.51 4.39
N MET A 359 7.07 6.47 4.33
CA MET A 359 7.50 5.71 5.48
C MET A 359 8.72 6.32 6.18
N SER A 360 9.56 7.01 5.40
CA SER A 360 10.73 7.72 5.95
C SER A 360 10.32 8.73 7.02
N PRO A 361 10.99 8.73 8.18
CA PRO A 361 10.73 9.70 9.23
C PRO A 361 11.08 11.14 8.83
N ASP A 362 11.89 11.31 7.78
CA ASP A 362 12.39 12.61 7.33
C ASP A 362 11.64 13.20 6.13
N THR A 363 10.79 12.42 5.47
CA THR A 363 9.94 12.95 4.40
C THR A 363 8.92 13.95 4.95
N ARG A 364 8.86 15.13 4.33
CA ARG A 364 7.97 16.23 4.71
C ARG A 364 7.24 16.80 3.49
N ILE A 365 6.00 17.22 3.70
CA ILE A 365 5.20 17.99 2.74
C ILE A 365 4.17 18.83 3.50
N SER A 366 3.81 20.00 2.98
CA SER A 366 2.75 20.80 3.55
C SER A 366 1.36 20.32 3.09
N ALA A 367 0.32 20.62 3.88
CA ALA A 367 -1.05 20.32 3.49
C ALA A 367 -1.44 21.12 2.22
N ARG A 368 -0.93 22.34 2.07
CA ARG A 368 -1.12 23.17 0.87
C ARG A 368 -0.50 22.49 -0.35
N ALA A 369 0.77 22.10 -0.28
CA ALA A 369 1.47 21.44 -1.37
C ALA A 369 0.76 20.15 -1.80
N MET A 370 0.31 19.33 -0.86
CA MET A 370 -0.43 18.11 -1.15
C MET A 370 -1.78 18.38 -1.83
N ALA A 371 -2.58 19.32 -1.33
CA ALA A 371 -3.86 19.66 -1.94
C ALA A 371 -3.66 20.35 -3.30
N GLN A 372 -2.64 21.21 -3.46
CA GLN A 372 -2.30 21.86 -4.70
C GLN A 372 -1.87 20.87 -5.79
N VAL A 373 -1.06 19.86 -5.46
CA VAL A 373 -0.72 18.75 -6.39
C VAL A 373 -1.98 18.08 -6.93
N ILE A 374 -2.95 17.78 -6.05
CA ILE A 374 -4.22 17.16 -6.47
C ILE A 374 -5.03 18.11 -7.35
N ALA A 375 -5.12 19.39 -7.00
CA ALA A 375 -5.92 20.38 -7.70
C ALA A 375 -5.33 20.76 -9.08
N THR A 376 -4.00 20.76 -9.24
CA THR A 376 -3.33 21.22 -10.47
C THR A 376 -2.98 20.08 -11.40
N ILE A 377 -2.29 19.06 -10.89
CA ILE A 377 -1.82 17.91 -11.68
C ILE A 377 -2.86 16.78 -11.65
N GLY A 378 -3.37 16.46 -10.48
CA GLY A 378 -4.34 15.40 -10.28
C GLY A 378 -5.67 15.63 -11.00
N ALA A 379 -6.14 16.87 -11.07
CA ALA A 379 -7.37 17.24 -11.78
C ALA A 379 -7.28 17.05 -13.31
N LYS A 380 -6.07 17.06 -13.86
CA LYS A 380 -5.80 16.84 -15.30
C LYS A 380 -5.47 15.40 -15.64
N SER A 381 -5.37 14.54 -14.64
CA SER A 381 -5.09 13.12 -14.76
C SER A 381 -6.27 12.30 -14.23
N ASP A 382 -6.25 10.97 -14.40
CA ASP A 382 -7.24 10.06 -13.81
C ASP A 382 -6.96 9.74 -12.33
N LEU A 383 -6.42 10.71 -11.56
CA LEU A 383 -6.09 10.49 -10.14
C LEU A 383 -7.30 10.05 -9.33
N ARG A 384 -8.48 10.66 -9.59
CA ARG A 384 -9.71 10.31 -8.87
C ARG A 384 -10.08 8.83 -9.04
N GLY A 385 -9.89 8.29 -10.25
CA GLY A 385 -10.11 6.87 -10.57
C GLY A 385 -9.11 5.92 -9.91
N LEU A 386 -7.96 6.43 -9.45
CA LEU A 386 -6.98 5.67 -8.68
C LEU A 386 -7.27 5.68 -7.18
N MET A 387 -8.00 6.68 -6.67
CA MET A 387 -8.27 6.81 -5.24
C MET A 387 -9.35 5.85 -4.79
N LYS A 388 -9.20 5.37 -3.55
CA LYS A 388 -10.22 4.53 -2.97
C LYS A 388 -11.40 5.34 -2.42
N HIS A 389 -12.57 4.76 -2.43
CA HIS A 389 -13.70 5.26 -1.68
C HIS A 389 -13.48 5.01 -0.18
N VAL A 390 -13.38 6.07 0.60
CA VAL A 390 -13.19 6.00 2.06
C VAL A 390 -14.56 5.97 2.74
N GLY A 391 -14.86 4.84 3.39
CA GLY A 391 -16.11 4.68 4.16
C GLY A 391 -16.17 5.63 5.36
N LEU A 392 -17.36 6.09 5.68
CA LEU A 392 -17.61 6.95 6.86
C LEU A 392 -17.54 6.12 8.14
N GLN A 393 -17.06 6.75 9.21
CA GLN A 393 -16.99 6.15 10.54
C GLN A 393 -17.29 7.16 11.66
N ASP A 394 -17.80 6.65 12.79
CA ASP A 394 -17.94 7.44 14.01
C ASP A 394 -16.60 7.58 14.78
N ALA A 395 -16.58 8.33 15.86
CA ALA A 395 -15.41 8.55 16.70
C ALA A 395 -14.90 7.28 17.40
N ARG A 396 -15.63 6.17 17.35
CA ARG A 396 -15.25 4.84 17.86
C ARG A 396 -14.77 3.91 16.75
N GLY A 397 -14.72 4.39 15.49
CA GLY A 397 -14.32 3.62 14.33
C GLY A 397 -15.39 2.66 13.78
N ARG A 398 -16.63 2.77 14.23
CA ARG A 398 -17.74 1.97 13.69
C ARG A 398 -18.23 2.63 12.40
N ALA A 399 -18.62 1.83 11.42
CA ALA A 399 -19.21 2.32 10.18
C ALA A 399 -20.39 3.27 10.49
N ALA A 400 -20.42 4.39 9.78
CA ALA A 400 -21.46 5.40 9.89
C ALA A 400 -22.11 5.62 8.52
N GLU A 401 -23.40 5.94 8.54
CA GLU A 401 -24.14 6.34 7.35
C GLU A 401 -24.02 7.86 7.12
N GLY A 402 -24.13 8.27 5.87
CA GLY A 402 -24.07 9.68 5.48
C GLY A 402 -23.92 9.85 3.98
N ASP A 403 -24.17 11.07 3.52
CA ASP A 403 -24.16 11.41 2.10
C ASP A 403 -22.78 11.80 1.57
N LEU A 404 -21.84 12.11 2.46
CA LEU A 404 -20.47 12.48 2.08
C LEU A 404 -19.79 11.33 1.32
N ARG A 405 -19.26 11.64 0.16
CA ARG A 405 -18.45 10.72 -0.65
C ARG A 405 -17.01 11.20 -0.66
N LEU A 406 -16.11 10.32 -0.24
CA LEU A 406 -14.68 10.58 -0.15
C LEU A 406 -13.93 9.65 -1.10
N PHE A 407 -13.21 10.23 -2.04
CA PHE A 407 -12.24 9.54 -2.89
C PHE A 407 -10.85 10.05 -2.49
N ALA A 408 -10.15 9.30 -1.66
CA ALA A 408 -8.97 9.84 -1.01
C ALA A 408 -7.92 8.77 -0.69
N LYS A 409 -6.69 9.22 -0.51
CA LYS A 409 -5.61 8.43 0.06
C LYS A 409 -5.50 8.70 1.55
N THR A 410 -5.49 7.63 2.33
CA THR A 410 -5.23 7.67 3.77
C THR A 410 -3.73 7.54 4.05
N GLY A 411 -3.22 8.26 5.04
CA GLY A 411 -1.89 8.09 5.62
C GLY A 411 -2.01 7.84 7.12
N THR A 412 -1.45 6.76 7.63
CA THR A 412 -1.55 6.41 9.05
C THR A 412 -0.22 5.89 9.55
N LEU A 413 0.30 6.51 10.61
CA LEU A 413 1.37 6.02 11.47
C LEU A 413 0.88 6.11 12.91
N ASN A 414 1.64 5.61 13.88
CA ASN A 414 1.30 5.82 15.29
C ASN A 414 1.16 7.31 15.57
N PHE A 415 -0.02 7.74 16.03
CA PHE A 415 -0.38 9.13 16.30
C PHE A 415 -0.23 10.11 15.11
N VAL A 416 -0.33 9.59 13.89
CA VAL A 416 -0.46 10.38 12.66
C VAL A 416 -1.62 9.83 11.84
N SER A 417 -2.56 10.71 11.46
CA SER A 417 -3.71 10.39 10.63
C SER A 417 -3.89 11.45 9.56
N ASN A 418 -3.63 11.10 8.33
CA ASN A 418 -3.66 11.99 7.19
C ASN A 418 -4.69 11.52 6.15
N LEU A 419 -5.28 12.46 5.44
CA LEU A 419 -6.25 12.21 4.38
C LEU A 419 -6.10 13.28 3.30
N ALA A 420 -5.99 12.87 2.03
CA ALA A 420 -5.87 13.80 0.91
C ALA A 420 -6.65 13.27 -0.30
N GLY A 421 -7.43 14.12 -0.96
CA GLY A 421 -8.26 13.72 -2.10
C GLY A 421 -9.43 14.64 -2.37
N PHE A 422 -10.56 14.03 -2.71
CA PHE A 422 -11.78 14.67 -3.19
C PHE A 422 -12.95 14.37 -2.26
N GLY A 423 -13.75 15.39 -1.96
CA GLY A 423 -14.98 15.28 -1.16
C GLY A 423 -16.16 15.90 -1.86
N THR A 424 -17.31 15.20 -1.89
CA THR A 424 -18.54 15.69 -2.50
C THR A 424 -19.78 15.23 -1.74
N LEU A 425 -20.88 15.96 -1.89
CA LEU A 425 -22.22 15.60 -1.42
C LEU A 425 -23.17 15.54 -2.62
N PRO A 426 -24.28 14.75 -2.56
CA PRO A 426 -25.28 14.70 -3.61
C PRO A 426 -25.81 16.09 -3.96
N GLY A 427 -25.83 16.43 -5.25
CA GLY A 427 -26.32 17.72 -5.74
C GLY A 427 -25.42 18.91 -5.44
N ARG A 428 -24.20 18.68 -4.95
CA ARG A 428 -23.18 19.71 -4.71
C ARG A 428 -21.94 19.46 -5.54
N GLY A 429 -21.10 20.50 -5.66
CA GLY A 429 -19.78 20.40 -6.28
C GLY A 429 -18.80 19.57 -5.44
N GLU A 430 -17.56 19.63 -5.81
CA GLU A 430 -16.47 18.88 -5.19
C GLU A 430 -15.43 19.83 -4.61
N VAL A 431 -14.91 19.51 -3.43
CA VAL A 431 -13.71 20.13 -2.87
C VAL A 431 -12.52 19.20 -2.99
N ILE A 432 -11.34 19.77 -3.17
CA ILE A 432 -10.03 19.10 -3.13
C ILE A 432 -9.37 19.49 -1.83
N PHE A 433 -8.86 18.50 -1.09
CA PHE A 433 -8.34 18.76 0.25
C PHE A 433 -7.16 17.89 0.62
N ALA A 434 -6.36 18.39 1.57
CA ALA A 434 -5.44 17.59 2.39
C ALA A 434 -5.63 17.98 3.85
N THR A 435 -5.70 16.98 4.74
CA THR A 435 -5.73 17.15 6.19
C THR A 435 -4.65 16.30 6.82
N PHE A 436 -3.82 16.91 7.65
CA PHE A 436 -2.75 16.25 8.38
C PHE A 436 -2.97 16.46 9.87
N ILE A 437 -3.15 15.36 10.61
CA ILE A 437 -3.40 15.37 12.06
C ILE A 437 -2.33 14.54 12.73
N SER A 438 -1.59 15.13 13.68
CA SER A 438 -0.51 14.44 14.36
C SER A 438 -0.35 14.85 15.81
N ASP A 439 0.04 13.89 16.67
CA ASP A 439 0.56 14.11 18.00
C ASP A 439 2.02 13.61 18.03
N MET A 440 2.92 14.51 17.66
CA MET A 440 4.33 14.16 17.52
C MET A 440 5.01 13.89 18.88
N ALA A 441 4.49 14.42 19.97
CA ALA A 441 5.00 14.14 21.31
C ALA A 441 4.71 12.69 21.71
N ARG A 442 3.46 12.23 21.52
CA ARG A 442 3.12 10.81 21.75
C ARG A 442 3.83 9.88 20.78
N ARG A 443 3.96 10.27 19.51
CA ARG A 443 4.69 9.49 18.53
C ARG A 443 6.13 9.24 18.98
N ALA A 444 6.86 10.27 19.38
CA ALA A 444 8.23 10.16 19.89
C ALA A 444 8.31 9.31 21.17
N ALA A 445 7.37 9.50 22.12
CA ALA A 445 7.33 8.75 23.38
C ALA A 445 7.02 7.24 23.19
N THR A 446 6.52 6.84 22.01
CA THR A 446 6.12 5.46 21.70
C THR A 446 6.90 4.85 20.54
N GLU A 447 8.06 5.42 20.23
CA GLU A 447 8.95 4.92 19.20
C GLU A 447 9.33 3.44 19.46
N GLY A 448 9.42 2.65 18.41
CA GLY A 448 9.69 1.21 18.48
C GLY A 448 8.51 0.33 18.93
N GLN A 449 7.38 0.91 19.34
CA GLN A 449 6.18 0.14 19.67
C GLN A 449 5.33 -0.07 18.42
N GLU A 450 5.00 -1.33 18.11
CA GLU A 450 4.16 -1.66 16.92
C GLU A 450 2.73 -1.09 17.08
N LEU A 451 2.14 -1.21 18.24
CA LEU A 451 0.78 -0.75 18.54
C LEU A 451 0.69 -0.14 19.95
N PRO A 452 1.10 1.12 20.15
CA PRO A 452 1.09 1.74 21.47
C PRO A 452 -0.33 1.91 22.04
N SER A 453 -0.41 1.97 23.37
CA SER A 453 -1.68 2.15 24.06
C SER A 453 -2.40 3.44 23.61
N GLY A 454 -3.69 3.34 23.35
CA GLY A 454 -4.55 4.46 22.95
C GLY A 454 -4.45 4.89 21.49
N VAL A 455 -3.51 4.37 20.69
CA VAL A 455 -3.32 4.78 19.30
C VAL A 455 -4.56 4.49 18.44
N ILE A 456 -5.23 3.36 18.63
CA ILE A 456 -6.44 3.00 17.87
C ILE A 456 -7.55 4.01 18.13
N THR A 457 -7.84 4.32 19.39
CA THR A 457 -8.89 5.28 19.79
C THR A 457 -8.57 6.67 19.27
N TRP A 458 -7.31 7.10 19.38
CA TRP A 458 -6.86 8.39 18.85
C TRP A 458 -7.05 8.46 17.34
N THR A 459 -6.65 7.43 16.60
CA THR A 459 -6.78 7.34 15.14
C THR A 459 -8.25 7.39 14.70
N HIS A 460 -9.17 6.70 15.40
CA HIS A 460 -10.60 6.75 15.07
C HIS A 460 -11.17 8.15 15.23
N ARG A 461 -10.81 8.87 16.30
CA ARG A 461 -11.24 10.25 16.53
C ARG A 461 -10.67 11.21 15.49
N ALA A 462 -9.40 11.06 15.12
CA ALA A 462 -8.77 11.85 14.06
C ALA A 462 -9.47 11.64 12.70
N LYS A 463 -9.74 10.40 12.31
CA LYS A 463 -10.46 10.09 11.07
C LYS A 463 -11.88 10.62 11.07
N HIS A 464 -12.59 10.54 12.19
CA HIS A 464 -13.92 11.12 12.31
C HIS A 464 -13.89 12.64 12.13
N LEU A 465 -12.94 13.34 12.75
CA LEU A 465 -12.74 14.78 12.57
C LEU A 465 -12.46 15.14 11.10
N GLN A 466 -11.59 14.39 10.41
CA GLN A 466 -11.32 14.61 8.99
C GLN A 466 -12.60 14.57 8.15
N GLN A 467 -13.46 13.59 8.38
CA GLN A 467 -14.74 13.47 7.67
C GLN A 467 -15.69 14.64 7.97
N GLN A 468 -15.78 15.08 9.23
CA GLN A 468 -16.58 16.24 9.62
C GLN A 468 -16.07 17.54 8.96
N LEU A 469 -14.75 17.72 8.88
CA LEU A 469 -14.15 18.87 8.21
C LEU A 469 -14.50 18.89 6.72
N VAL A 470 -14.35 17.75 6.02
CA VAL A 470 -14.67 17.67 4.59
C VAL A 470 -16.18 17.92 4.35
N ASP A 471 -17.06 17.33 5.15
CA ASP A 471 -18.52 17.60 5.07
C ASP A 471 -18.81 19.09 5.23
N ALA A 472 -18.20 19.75 6.21
CA ALA A 472 -18.37 21.18 6.44
C ALA A 472 -17.85 22.03 5.26
N TRP A 473 -16.74 21.66 4.65
CA TRP A 473 -16.18 22.39 3.48
C TRP A 473 -17.07 22.23 2.26
N VAL A 474 -17.54 21.02 1.93
CA VAL A 474 -18.47 20.81 0.82
C VAL A 474 -19.74 21.65 1.03
N ARG A 475 -20.30 21.66 2.24
CA ARG A 475 -21.52 22.44 2.53
C ARG A 475 -21.31 23.95 2.48
N ARG A 476 -20.09 24.41 2.69
CA ARG A 476 -19.77 25.84 2.76
C ARG A 476 -19.37 26.42 1.42
N TYR A 477 -18.63 25.67 0.61
CA TYR A 477 -17.94 26.23 -0.55
C TYR A 477 -18.49 25.76 -1.90
N VAL A 478 -19.17 24.65 -1.92
CA VAL A 478 -19.75 24.05 -3.11
C VAL A 478 -21.16 23.49 -2.84
#